data_0c957dad040a443b16ceabfa4b6b1dd3
#
_entry.id   0c957dad040a443b16ceabfa4b6b1dd3
#
_cell.length_a   1.000
_cell.length_b   1.000
_cell.length_c   1.000
_cell.angle_alpha   90.00
_cell.angle_beta   90.00
_cell.angle_gamma   90.00
#
_symmetry.space_group_name_H-M   'P 1'
#
loop_
_entity.id
_entity.type
_entity.pdbx_description
1 polymer ?
#
loop_
_entity_poly.entity_id
_entity_poly.type
_entity_poly.pdbx_seq_one_letter_code
_entity_poly.pdbx_strand_id
1 'polypeptide(L)'
;ALIAAGVARVVAAMKDPNPLVAGQGLTQLAAAGIAVTSGLLEAEARALNVGFVSRMTRGRPWLRLKVAMSLDGKTALNNGVSQWITGPDARTDAHAWRARSCAVLTGFGTVRDDDPRLTVRDIDTPRQPRPVVVDSRLETPLTAKLLVGGALIFAARHDAEKINALTTRGAEVVVLPNSAGKVDLAAMLLELGCRGFNEILVEAGARLNASLLREGLVDELLIYQAPVLLGDKARGMADLPELVELSAAQRLTITDRRMVGVDQRILALLN
;
A
#
# COMPACT_ATOMS: atom_id res chain seq x y z
N ALA A 1 8.67 34.16 -3.34
CA ALA A 1 10.11 33.81 -3.51
C ALA A 1 10.55 34.02 -4.98
N LEU A 2 10.04 33.26 -5.98
CA LEU A 2 10.51 33.32 -7.38
C LEU A 2 10.34 34.71 -8.03
N ILE A 3 9.20 35.36 -7.81
CA ILE A 3 8.97 36.74 -8.29
C ILE A 3 10.00 37.72 -7.72
N ALA A 4 10.24 37.64 -6.40
CA ALA A 4 11.21 38.52 -5.74
C ALA A 4 12.68 38.20 -6.15
N ALA A 5 12.95 37.00 -6.61
CA ALA A 5 14.25 36.59 -7.13
C ALA A 5 14.49 37.05 -8.60
N GLY A 6 13.52 37.66 -9.26
CA GLY A 6 13.64 38.19 -10.62
C GLY A 6 13.82 37.10 -11.70
N VAL A 7 13.24 35.91 -11.51
CA VAL A 7 13.33 34.81 -12.50
C VAL A 7 12.59 35.21 -13.76
N ALA A 8 13.22 35.03 -14.93
CA ALA A 8 12.61 35.40 -16.21
C ALA A 8 11.67 34.29 -16.75
N ARG A 9 11.94 33.04 -16.42
CA ARG A 9 11.19 31.85 -16.92
C ARG A 9 11.08 30.77 -15.85
N VAL A 10 9.90 30.13 -15.80
CA VAL A 10 9.64 28.94 -14.98
C VAL A 10 9.09 27.81 -15.85
N VAL A 11 9.66 26.62 -15.72
CA VAL A 11 9.16 25.39 -16.33
C VAL A 11 8.78 24.42 -15.21
N ALA A 12 7.49 24.09 -15.11
CA ALA A 12 6.96 23.15 -14.14
C ALA A 12 6.63 21.82 -14.84
N ALA A 13 7.06 20.71 -14.26
CA ALA A 13 6.79 19.38 -14.83
C ALA A 13 5.29 19.08 -14.87
N MET A 14 4.55 19.42 -13.79
CA MET A 14 3.09 19.23 -13.73
C MET A 14 2.43 20.36 -12.95
N LYS A 15 1.14 20.57 -13.20
CA LYS A 15 0.29 21.37 -12.35
C LYS A 15 0.02 20.62 -11.05
N ASP A 16 0.03 21.33 -9.90
CA ASP A 16 -0.30 20.73 -8.61
C ASP A 16 -1.75 20.19 -8.64
N PRO A 17 -1.96 18.88 -8.37
CA PRO A 17 -3.29 18.27 -8.37
C PRO A 17 -4.13 18.66 -7.13
N ASN A 18 -3.54 19.29 -6.10
CA ASN A 18 -4.27 19.73 -4.93
C ASN A 18 -5.28 20.84 -5.30
N PRO A 19 -6.60 20.64 -5.09
CA PRO A 19 -7.61 21.64 -5.44
C PRO A 19 -7.39 23.01 -4.79
N LEU A 20 -6.77 23.05 -3.61
CA LEU A 20 -6.47 24.28 -2.88
C LEU A 20 -5.34 25.08 -3.52
N VAL A 21 -4.47 24.44 -4.29
CA VAL A 21 -3.33 25.06 -4.99
C VAL A 21 -3.61 25.21 -6.47
N ALA A 22 -4.01 24.13 -7.13
CA ALA A 22 -4.57 24.03 -8.49
C ALA A 22 -3.97 24.97 -9.55
N GLY A 23 -2.65 25.19 -9.49
CA GLY A 23 -1.93 26.06 -10.42
C GLY A 23 -1.99 27.57 -10.11
N GLN A 24 -2.54 27.99 -8.97
CA GLN A 24 -2.56 29.41 -8.56
C GLN A 24 -1.16 30.03 -8.58
N GLY A 25 -0.12 29.29 -8.14
CA GLY A 25 1.26 29.74 -8.21
C GLY A 25 1.74 30.03 -9.64
N LEU A 26 1.37 29.18 -10.61
CA LEU A 26 1.71 29.40 -12.03
C LEU A 26 1.00 30.64 -12.58
N THR A 27 -0.28 30.86 -12.21
CA THR A 27 -1.05 32.05 -12.57
C THR A 27 -0.43 33.31 -11.99
N GLN A 28 -0.01 33.32 -10.72
CA GLN A 28 0.66 34.46 -10.07
C GLN A 28 2.00 34.79 -10.74
N LEU A 29 2.78 33.76 -11.13
CA LEU A 29 4.04 33.97 -11.85
C LEU A 29 3.79 34.62 -13.22
N ALA A 30 2.80 34.12 -13.98
CA ALA A 30 2.44 34.69 -15.28
C ALA A 30 1.94 36.17 -15.16
N ALA A 31 1.12 36.47 -14.14
CA ALA A 31 0.65 37.81 -13.86
C ALA A 31 1.78 38.78 -13.49
N ALA A 32 2.89 38.27 -12.94
CA ALA A 32 4.11 39.03 -12.65
C ALA A 32 5.05 39.17 -13.86
N GLY A 33 4.65 38.79 -15.07
CA GLY A 33 5.43 38.88 -16.29
C GLY A 33 6.47 37.79 -16.50
N ILE A 34 6.45 36.74 -15.68
CA ILE A 34 7.37 35.58 -15.81
C ILE A 34 6.82 34.62 -16.87
N ALA A 35 7.66 34.20 -17.82
CA ALA A 35 7.29 33.20 -18.80
C ALA A 35 7.08 31.82 -18.10
N VAL A 36 5.87 31.27 -18.18
CA VAL A 36 5.51 29.99 -17.53
C VAL A 36 5.17 28.94 -18.57
N THR A 37 5.81 27.75 -18.43
CA THR A 37 5.48 26.54 -19.19
C THR A 37 5.19 25.41 -18.22
N SER A 38 4.15 24.61 -18.45
CA SER A 38 3.83 23.43 -17.64
C SER A 38 3.52 22.22 -18.49
N GLY A 39 3.76 21.03 -17.98
CA GLY A 39 3.47 19.74 -18.64
C GLY A 39 4.71 19.03 -19.22
N LEU A 40 5.90 19.62 -19.14
CA LEU A 40 7.12 18.95 -19.58
C LEU A 40 7.47 17.83 -18.59
N LEU A 41 7.48 16.55 -19.06
CA LEU A 41 7.69 15.34 -18.24
C LEU A 41 6.57 15.16 -17.17
N GLU A 42 5.32 15.50 -17.51
CA GLU A 42 4.20 15.36 -16.57
C GLU A 42 3.97 13.93 -16.13
N ALA A 43 4.10 12.95 -17.01
CA ALA A 43 3.92 11.54 -16.70
C ALA A 43 4.94 11.06 -15.66
N GLU A 44 6.20 11.43 -15.83
CA GLU A 44 7.28 11.11 -14.89
C GLU A 44 7.11 11.83 -13.55
N ALA A 45 6.66 13.07 -13.56
CA ALA A 45 6.38 13.81 -12.33
C ALA A 45 5.23 13.20 -11.53
N ARG A 46 4.19 12.73 -12.21
CA ARG A 46 3.07 11.99 -11.60
C ARG A 46 3.54 10.64 -11.05
N ALA A 47 4.40 9.92 -11.78
CA ALA A 47 4.95 8.64 -11.34
C ALA A 47 5.82 8.78 -10.07
N LEU A 48 6.60 9.87 -9.94
CA LEU A 48 7.36 10.16 -8.73
C LEU A 48 6.47 10.45 -7.50
N ASN A 49 5.26 10.96 -7.72
CA ASN A 49 4.36 11.44 -6.69
C ASN A 49 3.01 10.70 -6.69
N VAL A 50 2.98 9.41 -7.10
CA VAL A 50 1.75 8.64 -7.31
C VAL A 50 0.80 8.70 -6.12
N GLY A 51 1.32 8.61 -4.90
CA GLY A 51 0.53 8.63 -3.67
C GLY A 51 -0.10 9.98 -3.40
N PHE A 52 0.64 11.08 -3.57
CA PHE A 52 0.10 12.44 -3.44
C PHE A 52 -0.95 12.71 -4.52
N VAL A 53 -0.65 12.38 -5.77
CA VAL A 53 -1.60 12.53 -6.88
C VAL A 53 -2.87 11.74 -6.62
N SER A 54 -2.75 10.46 -6.22
CA SER A 54 -3.89 9.61 -5.86
C SER A 54 -4.76 10.25 -4.79
N ARG A 55 -4.15 10.68 -3.68
CA ARG A 55 -4.88 11.29 -2.57
C ARG A 55 -5.58 12.59 -2.97
N MET A 56 -4.94 13.44 -3.79
CA MET A 56 -5.55 14.72 -4.22
C MET A 56 -6.66 14.52 -5.25
N THR A 57 -6.56 13.52 -6.13
CA THR A 57 -7.52 13.34 -7.24
C THR A 57 -8.61 12.31 -6.95
N ARG A 58 -8.34 11.33 -6.07
CA ARG A 58 -9.26 10.22 -5.76
C ARG A 58 -9.69 10.17 -4.29
N GLY A 59 -9.12 11.03 -3.44
CA GLY A 59 -9.38 11.03 -1.99
C GLY A 59 -8.78 9.84 -1.23
N ARG A 60 -8.06 8.93 -1.90
CA ARG A 60 -7.50 7.72 -1.30
C ARG A 60 -6.01 7.56 -1.60
N PRO A 61 -5.24 6.89 -0.72
CA PRO A 61 -3.83 6.61 -0.97
C PRO A 61 -3.63 5.69 -2.19
N TRP A 62 -2.42 5.69 -2.73
CA TRP A 62 -1.95 4.68 -3.66
C TRP A 62 -1.71 3.38 -2.90
N LEU A 63 -2.36 2.30 -3.32
CA LEU A 63 -2.29 1.00 -2.65
C LEU A 63 -1.39 0.05 -3.44
N ARG A 64 -0.24 -0.28 -2.86
CA ARG A 64 0.71 -1.25 -3.40
C ARG A 64 0.59 -2.57 -2.67
N LEU A 65 0.21 -3.63 -3.38
CA LEU A 65 0.12 -4.98 -2.85
C LEU A 65 1.45 -5.71 -3.05
N LYS A 66 2.15 -5.98 -1.96
CA LYS A 66 3.42 -6.73 -1.98
C LYS A 66 3.17 -8.22 -1.80
N VAL A 67 3.79 -9.01 -2.66
CA VAL A 67 3.76 -10.47 -2.61
C VAL A 67 5.18 -11.02 -2.72
N ALA A 68 5.52 -11.98 -1.85
CA ALA A 68 6.70 -12.83 -2.01
C ALA A 68 6.21 -14.24 -2.38
N MET A 69 6.64 -14.75 -3.53
CA MET A 69 6.13 -16.02 -4.05
C MET A 69 7.19 -16.86 -4.72
N SER A 70 6.93 -18.14 -4.84
CA SER A 70 7.70 -19.06 -5.66
C SER A 70 7.51 -18.82 -7.15
N LEU A 71 8.30 -19.47 -8.00
CA LEU A 71 8.17 -19.39 -9.45
C LEU A 71 6.81 -19.89 -9.96
N ASP A 72 6.20 -20.85 -9.26
CA ASP A 72 4.86 -21.37 -9.51
C ASP A 72 3.74 -20.57 -8.77
N GLY A 73 4.05 -19.34 -8.30
CA GLY A 73 3.07 -18.38 -7.79
C GLY A 73 2.53 -18.67 -6.37
N LYS A 74 3.25 -19.43 -5.56
CA LYS A 74 2.82 -19.83 -4.22
C LYS A 74 3.48 -18.98 -3.13
N THR A 75 2.71 -18.60 -2.12
CA THR A 75 3.12 -17.71 -1.02
C THR A 75 3.28 -18.42 0.32
N ALA A 76 2.84 -19.65 0.44
CA ALA A 76 3.02 -20.51 1.60
C ALA A 76 2.78 -21.98 1.24
N LEU A 77 3.32 -22.90 2.01
CA LEU A 77 2.92 -24.30 1.96
C LEU A 77 1.46 -24.47 2.43
N ASN A 78 0.84 -25.60 2.14
CA ASN A 78 -0.53 -25.88 2.55
C ASN A 78 -0.72 -25.82 4.09
N ASN A 79 0.29 -26.25 4.85
CA ASN A 79 0.31 -26.17 6.32
C ASN A 79 0.54 -24.77 6.88
N GLY A 80 0.76 -23.75 6.02
CA GLY A 80 0.95 -22.36 6.40
C GLY A 80 2.41 -21.90 6.54
N VAL A 81 3.38 -22.78 6.47
CA VAL A 81 4.80 -22.40 6.49
C VAL A 81 5.12 -21.54 5.26
N SER A 82 5.66 -20.32 5.48
CA SER A 82 5.94 -19.33 4.44
C SER A 82 7.35 -18.73 4.54
N GLN A 83 8.08 -18.96 5.60
CA GLN A 83 9.39 -18.35 5.87
C GLN A 83 10.52 -19.37 5.62
N TRP A 84 11.51 -19.07 4.73
CA TRP A 84 11.57 -17.89 3.85
C TRP A 84 11.51 -18.36 2.40
N ILE A 85 10.58 -17.83 1.60
CA ILE A 85 10.48 -18.15 0.17
C ILE A 85 11.52 -17.37 -0.61
N THR A 86 11.64 -16.06 -0.32
CA THR A 86 12.58 -15.15 -1.00
C THR A 86 13.87 -14.95 -0.19
N GLY A 87 14.95 -14.63 -0.88
CA GLY A 87 16.28 -14.40 -0.34
C GLY A 87 16.43 -13.14 0.52
N PRO A 88 17.58 -12.96 1.19
CA PRO A 88 17.83 -11.83 2.07
C PRO A 88 17.77 -10.48 1.34
N ASP A 89 18.30 -10.38 0.13
CA ASP A 89 18.33 -9.14 -0.64
C ASP A 89 16.91 -8.64 -0.95
N ALA A 90 15.99 -9.55 -1.34
CA ALA A 90 14.59 -9.20 -1.57
C ALA A 90 13.88 -8.74 -0.30
N ARG A 91 14.25 -9.31 0.87
CA ARG A 91 13.70 -8.86 2.16
C ARG A 91 14.20 -7.46 2.52
N THR A 92 15.47 -7.17 2.30
CA THR A 92 16.06 -5.82 2.50
C THR A 92 15.41 -4.80 1.54
N ASP A 93 15.24 -5.15 0.27
CA ASP A 93 14.54 -4.28 -0.69
C ASP A 93 13.08 -4.03 -0.27
N ALA A 94 12.38 -5.05 0.26
CA ALA A 94 11.03 -4.87 0.80
C ALA A 94 10.99 -3.90 2.00
N HIS A 95 12.04 -3.83 2.83
CA HIS A 95 12.15 -2.83 3.88
C HIS A 95 12.31 -1.40 3.32
N ALA A 96 12.93 -1.21 2.16
CA ALA A 96 12.96 0.08 1.48
C ALA A 96 11.55 0.53 1.02
N TRP A 97 10.72 -0.41 0.57
CA TRP A 97 9.31 -0.13 0.25
C TRP A 97 8.47 0.22 1.49
N ARG A 98 8.73 -0.43 2.63
CA ARG A 98 8.10 -0.02 3.90
C ARG A 98 8.52 1.39 4.29
N ALA A 99 9.82 1.73 4.19
CA ALA A 99 10.35 3.04 4.56
C ALA A 99 9.73 4.20 3.77
N ARG A 100 9.46 4.00 2.47
CA ARG A 100 8.79 5.01 1.63
C ARG A 100 7.29 5.11 1.92
N SER A 101 6.64 4.05 2.39
CA SER A 101 5.20 4.00 2.61
C SER A 101 4.78 4.77 3.88
N CYS A 102 3.58 5.36 3.87
CA CYS A 102 3.01 6.00 5.05
C CYS A 102 2.55 4.96 6.08
N ALA A 103 2.09 3.81 5.59
CA ALA A 103 1.62 2.71 6.41
C ALA A 103 1.93 1.35 5.77
N VAL A 104 2.02 0.32 6.63
CA VAL A 104 2.00 -1.08 6.21
C VAL A 104 0.68 -1.69 6.68
N LEU A 105 -0.13 -2.15 5.73
CA LEU A 105 -1.45 -2.71 5.97
C LEU A 105 -1.38 -4.23 5.94
N THR A 106 -2.00 -4.87 6.94
CA THR A 106 -2.15 -6.32 7.00
C THR A 106 -3.56 -6.72 7.43
N GLY A 107 -3.88 -8.02 7.35
CA GLY A 107 -5.10 -8.59 7.88
C GLY A 107 -4.88 -9.29 9.22
N PHE A 108 -5.95 -9.46 10.00
CA PHE A 108 -5.91 -10.19 11.29
C PHE A 108 -5.29 -11.59 11.17
N GLY A 109 -5.50 -12.30 10.04
CA GLY A 109 -4.89 -13.62 9.84
C GLY A 109 -3.36 -13.58 9.96
N THR A 110 -2.71 -12.61 9.35
CA THR A 110 -1.25 -12.42 9.46
C THR A 110 -0.83 -12.00 10.88
N VAL A 111 -1.64 -11.18 11.57
CA VAL A 111 -1.37 -10.81 12.98
C VAL A 111 -1.40 -12.06 13.87
N ARG A 112 -2.39 -12.92 13.69
CA ARG A 112 -2.55 -14.16 14.46
C ARG A 112 -1.44 -15.17 14.20
N ASP A 113 -1.06 -15.34 12.93
CA ASP A 113 -0.18 -16.43 12.51
C ASP A 113 1.31 -16.03 12.65
N ASP A 114 1.67 -14.77 12.39
CA ASP A 114 3.07 -14.32 12.30
C ASP A 114 3.46 -13.32 13.41
N ASP A 115 2.50 -12.73 14.13
CA ASP A 115 2.72 -11.65 15.13
C ASP A 115 3.75 -10.59 14.64
N PRO A 116 3.49 -9.94 13.49
CA PRO A 116 4.48 -9.09 12.84
C PRO A 116 4.59 -7.72 13.54
N ARG A 117 5.77 -7.10 13.46
CA ARG A 117 5.97 -5.71 13.90
C ARG A 117 5.56 -4.68 12.84
N LEU A 118 5.60 -5.04 11.57
CA LEU A 118 5.38 -4.17 10.40
C LEU A 118 6.31 -2.94 10.33
N THR A 119 7.45 -3.00 11.00
CA THR A 119 8.46 -1.93 11.06
C THR A 119 9.54 -2.10 10.01
N VAL A 120 10.24 -1.02 9.71
CA VAL A 120 11.51 -1.03 8.98
C VAL A 120 12.64 -1.39 9.96
N ARG A 121 13.52 -2.34 9.59
CA ARG A 121 14.60 -2.83 10.46
C ARG A 121 15.95 -2.94 9.78
N ASP A 122 15.98 -3.30 8.53
CA ASP A 122 17.21 -3.71 7.81
C ASP A 122 17.88 -2.55 7.06
N ILE A 123 17.28 -1.36 7.16
CA ILE A 123 17.80 -0.12 6.57
C ILE A 123 17.54 1.06 7.50
N ASP A 124 18.34 2.10 7.39
CA ASP A 124 18.10 3.35 8.11
C ASP A 124 16.89 4.08 7.54
N THR A 125 16.05 4.62 8.42
CA THR A 125 14.88 5.40 8.02
C THR A 125 14.60 6.50 9.05
N PRO A 126 14.29 7.73 8.63
CA PRO A 126 13.95 8.83 9.52
C PRO A 126 12.58 8.66 10.20
N ARG A 127 11.73 7.76 9.67
CA ARG A 127 10.40 7.50 10.21
C ARG A 127 10.01 6.04 10.02
N GLN A 128 9.13 5.54 10.88
CA GLN A 128 8.50 4.24 10.73
C GLN A 128 7.12 4.39 10.04
N PRO A 129 6.73 3.47 9.17
CA PRO A 129 5.37 3.40 8.66
C PRO A 129 4.39 3.04 9.79
N ARG A 130 3.17 3.58 9.75
CA ARG A 130 2.15 3.21 10.73
C ARG A 130 1.61 1.79 10.45
N PRO A 131 1.58 0.88 11.42
CA PRO A 131 0.89 -0.39 11.27
C PRO A 131 -0.61 -0.18 11.10
N VAL A 132 -1.21 -0.82 10.08
CA VAL A 132 -2.67 -0.80 9.84
C VAL A 132 -3.18 -2.23 9.77
N VAL A 133 -4.26 -2.54 10.48
CA VAL A 133 -4.84 -3.89 10.54
C VAL A 133 -6.29 -3.88 10.11
N VAL A 134 -6.65 -4.78 9.20
CA VAL A 134 -8.04 -5.12 8.88
C VAL A 134 -8.45 -6.30 9.75
N ASP A 135 -9.31 -6.04 10.75
CA ASP A 135 -9.75 -7.00 11.75
C ASP A 135 -11.27 -6.88 11.99
N SER A 136 -12.06 -7.44 11.09
CA SER A 136 -13.52 -7.27 11.10
C SER A 136 -14.18 -7.68 12.43
N ARG A 137 -13.60 -8.61 13.18
CA ARG A 137 -14.16 -9.11 14.44
C ARG A 137 -13.53 -8.55 15.69
N LEU A 138 -12.49 -7.71 15.52
CA LEU A 138 -11.72 -7.10 16.61
C LEU A 138 -11.05 -8.15 17.51
N GLU A 139 -10.43 -9.14 16.88
CA GLU A 139 -9.78 -10.29 17.53
C GLU A 139 -8.27 -10.06 17.80
N THR A 140 -7.69 -8.93 17.38
CA THR A 140 -6.27 -8.59 17.58
C THR A 140 -5.87 -8.78 19.04
N PRO A 141 -4.86 -9.61 19.34
CA PRO A 141 -4.40 -9.85 20.71
C PRO A 141 -3.83 -8.57 21.34
N LEU A 142 -4.08 -8.37 22.63
CA LEU A 142 -3.49 -7.23 23.38
C LEU A 142 -1.97 -7.29 23.53
N THR A 143 -1.40 -8.45 23.21
CA THR A 143 0.06 -8.71 23.22
C THR A 143 0.70 -8.56 21.86
N ALA A 144 -0.07 -8.27 20.79
CA ALA A 144 0.44 -8.17 19.42
C ALA A 144 1.56 -7.14 19.32
N LYS A 145 2.69 -7.53 18.72
CA LYS A 145 3.92 -6.70 18.61
C LYS A 145 3.70 -5.39 17.87
N LEU A 146 2.76 -5.36 16.89
CA LEU A 146 2.46 -4.16 16.12
C LEU A 146 1.82 -3.03 16.96
N LEU A 147 1.24 -3.33 18.14
CA LEU A 147 0.62 -2.33 18.99
C LEU A 147 1.63 -1.31 19.54
N VAL A 148 2.89 -1.72 19.75
CA VAL A 148 3.98 -0.85 20.22
C VAL A 148 4.22 0.35 19.28
N GLY A 149 3.90 0.21 18.00
CA GLY A 149 4.04 1.25 16.97
C GLY A 149 2.83 2.19 16.84
N GLY A 150 1.83 2.09 17.70
CA GLY A 150 0.60 2.89 17.59
C GLY A 150 -0.27 2.45 16.42
N ALA A 151 -0.68 1.18 16.40
CA ALA A 151 -1.44 0.59 15.30
C ALA A 151 -2.79 1.25 15.08
N LEU A 152 -3.23 1.33 13.81
CA LEU A 152 -4.58 1.69 13.42
C LEU A 152 -5.34 0.42 13.01
N ILE A 153 -6.41 0.09 13.75
CA ILE A 153 -7.19 -1.12 13.55
C ILE A 153 -8.55 -0.76 12.98
N PHE A 154 -8.88 -1.28 11.80
CA PHE A 154 -10.20 -1.16 11.22
C PHE A 154 -11.02 -2.41 11.55
N ALA A 155 -12.19 -2.21 12.16
CA ALA A 155 -13.11 -3.26 12.58
C ALA A 155 -14.47 -3.09 11.92
N ALA A 156 -15.26 -4.18 11.86
CA ALA A 156 -16.67 -4.13 11.48
C ALA A 156 -17.59 -4.29 12.69
N ARG A 157 -17.04 -4.72 13.84
CA ARG A 157 -17.76 -4.90 15.08
C ARG A 157 -17.37 -3.83 16.08
N HIS A 158 -18.37 -3.24 16.73
CA HIS A 158 -18.18 -2.38 17.90
C HIS A 158 -18.19 -3.24 19.17
N ASP A 159 -17.09 -3.21 19.92
CA ASP A 159 -16.91 -3.86 21.21
C ASP A 159 -16.18 -2.86 22.13
N ALA A 160 -16.94 -2.20 22.99
CA ALA A 160 -16.41 -1.09 23.79
C ALA A 160 -15.29 -1.52 24.74
N GLU A 161 -15.37 -2.70 25.35
CA GLU A 161 -14.35 -3.21 26.26
C GLU A 161 -13.06 -3.50 25.50
N LYS A 162 -13.18 -4.20 24.36
CA LYS A 162 -12.03 -4.54 23.52
C LYS A 162 -11.38 -3.29 22.90
N ILE A 163 -12.20 -2.32 22.45
CA ILE A 163 -11.71 -1.04 21.94
C ILE A 163 -10.90 -0.33 23.01
N ASN A 164 -11.44 -0.19 24.22
CA ASN A 164 -10.74 0.46 25.33
C ASN A 164 -9.44 -0.26 25.69
N ALA A 165 -9.45 -1.59 25.76
CA ALA A 165 -8.25 -2.38 26.03
C ALA A 165 -7.17 -2.21 24.96
N LEU A 166 -7.53 -2.17 23.67
CA LEU A 166 -6.59 -1.92 22.57
C LEU A 166 -6.06 -0.49 22.60
N THR A 167 -6.91 0.49 22.90
CA THR A 167 -6.53 1.91 23.00
C THR A 167 -5.53 2.13 24.14
N THR A 168 -5.75 1.46 25.28
CA THR A 168 -4.79 1.48 26.40
C THR A 168 -3.40 0.91 26.01
N ARG A 169 -3.36 0.06 24.97
CA ARG A 169 -2.11 -0.46 24.38
C ARG A 169 -1.54 0.41 23.26
N GLY A 170 -2.10 1.60 23.03
CA GLY A 170 -1.62 2.55 22.02
C GLY A 170 -2.24 2.37 20.64
N ALA A 171 -3.21 1.47 20.46
CA ALA A 171 -3.93 1.35 19.20
C ALA A 171 -5.04 2.40 19.09
N GLU A 172 -5.35 2.77 17.86
CA GLU A 172 -6.57 3.49 17.50
C GLU A 172 -7.49 2.54 16.76
N VAL A 173 -8.77 2.48 17.12
CA VAL A 173 -9.75 1.60 16.49
C VAL A 173 -10.81 2.43 15.76
N VAL A 174 -11.04 2.11 14.50
CA VAL A 174 -12.07 2.71 13.65
C VAL A 174 -13.05 1.63 13.22
N VAL A 175 -14.32 1.84 13.47
CA VAL A 175 -15.37 0.86 13.13
C VAL A 175 -16.07 1.28 11.85
N LEU A 176 -15.86 0.50 10.77
CA LEU A 176 -16.39 0.74 9.42
C LEU A 176 -16.97 -0.57 8.85
N PRO A 177 -18.18 -0.97 9.24
CA PRO A 177 -18.81 -2.18 8.72
C PRO A 177 -19.39 -1.97 7.32
N ASN A 178 -19.22 -2.97 6.43
CA ASN A 178 -20.01 -3.10 5.22
C ASN A 178 -21.28 -3.95 5.49
N SER A 179 -22.14 -4.10 4.48
CA SER A 179 -23.38 -4.88 4.56
C SER A 179 -23.20 -6.36 4.90
N ALA A 180 -22.00 -6.92 4.67
CA ALA A 180 -21.68 -8.32 4.96
C ALA A 180 -21.02 -8.50 6.34
N GLY A 181 -20.99 -7.47 7.21
CA GLY A 181 -20.35 -7.52 8.53
C GLY A 181 -18.83 -7.66 8.46
N LYS A 182 -18.21 -7.17 7.39
CA LYS A 182 -16.77 -7.04 7.20
C LYS A 182 -16.38 -5.57 7.21
N VAL A 183 -15.07 -5.28 7.33
CA VAL A 183 -14.58 -3.91 7.13
C VAL A 183 -14.90 -3.49 5.70
N ASP A 184 -15.47 -2.29 5.54
CA ASP A 184 -15.62 -1.62 4.25
C ASP A 184 -14.23 -1.13 3.80
N LEU A 185 -13.62 -1.84 2.84
CA LEU A 185 -12.25 -1.56 2.41
C LEU A 185 -12.16 -0.24 1.61
N ALA A 186 -13.21 0.11 0.88
CA ALA A 186 -13.25 1.38 0.14
C ALA A 186 -13.35 2.57 1.11
N ALA A 187 -14.26 2.51 2.09
CA ALA A 187 -14.38 3.52 3.14
C ALA A 187 -13.10 3.63 3.99
N MET A 188 -12.45 2.50 4.29
CA MET A 188 -11.16 2.47 4.98
C MET A 188 -10.08 3.25 4.20
N LEU A 189 -9.99 3.07 2.89
CA LEU A 189 -9.00 3.79 2.07
C LEU A 189 -9.30 5.29 2.02
N LEU A 190 -10.57 5.70 1.96
CA LEU A 190 -10.95 7.11 2.04
C LEU A 190 -10.56 7.71 3.40
N GLU A 191 -10.83 7.00 4.50
CA GLU A 191 -10.42 7.42 5.84
C GLU A 191 -8.90 7.58 5.95
N LEU A 192 -8.11 6.65 5.38
CA LEU A 192 -6.66 6.75 5.32
C LEU A 192 -6.21 7.96 4.48
N GLY A 193 -6.92 8.27 3.39
CA GLY A 193 -6.70 9.48 2.59
C GLY A 193 -6.97 10.77 3.37
N CYS A 194 -8.08 10.84 4.12
CA CYS A 194 -8.42 11.96 5.01
C CYS A 194 -7.35 12.17 6.10
N ARG A 195 -6.74 11.11 6.59
CA ARG A 195 -5.61 11.16 7.55
C ARG A 195 -4.28 11.57 6.91
N GLY A 196 -4.24 11.86 5.62
CA GLY A 196 -3.05 12.34 4.91
C GLY A 196 -2.11 11.24 4.42
N PHE A 197 -2.52 9.98 4.43
CA PHE A 197 -1.69 8.88 3.91
C PHE A 197 -1.65 8.91 2.39
N ASN A 198 -0.45 8.91 1.82
CA ASN A 198 -0.23 8.97 0.37
C ASN A 198 -0.01 7.58 -0.23
N GLU A 199 0.88 6.78 0.36
CA GLU A 199 1.21 5.44 -0.12
C GLU A 199 1.05 4.42 0.99
N ILE A 200 0.41 3.29 0.69
CA ILE A 200 0.22 2.16 1.61
C ILE A 200 0.80 0.91 0.98
N LEU A 201 1.65 0.22 1.73
CA LEU A 201 2.14 -1.10 1.38
C LEU A 201 1.27 -2.15 2.05
N VAL A 202 0.65 -3.03 1.26
CA VAL A 202 -0.11 -4.17 1.77
C VAL A 202 0.80 -5.38 1.87
N GLU A 203 0.92 -5.93 3.05
CA GLU A 203 1.57 -7.22 3.32
C GLU A 203 0.59 -8.12 4.05
N ALA A 204 -0.24 -8.85 3.31
CA ALA A 204 -1.36 -9.60 3.86
C ALA A 204 -1.45 -11.01 3.25
N GLY A 205 -2.31 -11.83 3.85
CA GLY A 205 -2.60 -13.16 3.35
C GLY A 205 -3.61 -13.16 2.20
N ALA A 206 -3.74 -14.31 1.54
CA ALA A 206 -4.51 -14.50 0.31
C ALA A 206 -5.96 -13.99 0.39
N ARG A 207 -6.62 -14.07 1.55
CA ARG A 207 -8.02 -13.63 1.70
C ARG A 207 -8.19 -12.11 1.60
N LEU A 208 -7.33 -11.33 2.28
CA LEU A 208 -7.40 -9.87 2.21
C LEU A 208 -6.91 -9.38 0.85
N ASN A 209 -5.86 -9.99 0.31
CA ASN A 209 -5.39 -9.72 -1.05
C ASN A 209 -6.50 -9.90 -2.07
N ALA A 210 -7.25 -11.02 -1.99
CA ALA A 210 -8.38 -11.29 -2.86
C ALA A 210 -9.50 -10.26 -2.73
N SER A 211 -9.83 -9.81 -1.52
CA SER A 211 -10.86 -8.78 -1.31
C SER A 211 -10.44 -7.47 -1.93
N LEU A 212 -9.20 -7.02 -1.71
CA LEU A 212 -8.67 -5.78 -2.30
C LEU A 212 -8.62 -5.83 -3.83
N LEU A 213 -8.24 -6.98 -4.41
CA LEU A 213 -8.21 -7.17 -5.86
C LEU A 213 -9.61 -7.20 -6.47
N ARG A 214 -10.55 -7.94 -5.89
CA ARG A 214 -11.94 -8.03 -6.38
C ARG A 214 -12.67 -6.70 -6.34
N GLU A 215 -12.38 -5.85 -5.34
CA GLU A 215 -12.98 -4.53 -5.20
C GLU A 215 -12.26 -3.45 -6.04
N GLY A 216 -11.23 -3.83 -6.84
CA GLY A 216 -10.47 -2.89 -7.68
C GLY A 216 -9.71 -1.81 -6.88
N LEU A 217 -9.31 -2.15 -5.66
CA LEU A 217 -8.68 -1.19 -4.75
C LEU A 217 -7.15 -1.15 -4.85
N VAL A 218 -6.54 -2.19 -5.44
CA VAL A 218 -5.09 -2.27 -5.65
C VAL A 218 -4.70 -1.48 -6.87
N ASP A 219 -3.72 -0.60 -6.74
CA ASP A 219 -3.19 0.21 -7.84
C ASP A 219 -1.95 -0.45 -8.47
N GLU A 220 -1.12 -1.11 -7.66
CA GLU A 220 0.15 -1.67 -8.09
C GLU A 220 0.49 -2.95 -7.35
N LEU A 221 1.03 -3.93 -8.07
CA LEU A 221 1.64 -5.13 -7.49
C LEU A 221 3.15 -4.93 -7.38
N LEU A 222 3.71 -5.29 -6.22
CA LEU A 222 5.13 -5.44 -5.95
C LEU A 222 5.39 -6.92 -5.70
N ILE A 223 5.92 -7.62 -6.67
CA ILE A 223 6.12 -9.07 -6.62
C ILE A 223 7.61 -9.35 -6.47
N TYR A 224 7.96 -10.19 -5.49
CA TYR A 224 9.26 -10.86 -5.40
C TYR A 224 9.04 -12.33 -5.71
N GLN A 225 9.64 -12.79 -6.81
CA GLN A 225 9.52 -14.15 -7.29
C GLN A 225 10.83 -14.92 -7.10
N ALA A 226 10.79 -15.91 -6.23
CA ALA A 226 11.93 -16.76 -5.93
C ALA A 226 12.05 -17.91 -6.95
N PRO A 227 13.27 -18.36 -7.29
CA PRO A 227 13.51 -19.46 -8.20
C PRO A 227 13.31 -20.84 -7.53
N VAL A 228 12.14 -21.04 -6.91
CA VAL A 228 11.74 -22.27 -6.23
C VAL A 228 10.34 -22.70 -6.65
N LEU A 229 10.02 -23.96 -6.55
CA LEU A 229 8.68 -24.53 -6.80
C LEU A 229 8.12 -25.08 -5.48
N LEU A 230 6.86 -24.76 -5.15
CA LEU A 230 6.18 -25.25 -3.94
C LEU A 230 5.06 -26.24 -4.24
N GLY A 231 4.65 -26.36 -5.51
CA GLY A 231 3.67 -27.33 -5.99
C GLY A 231 2.21 -26.87 -5.85
N ASP A 232 1.31 -27.58 -6.54
CA ASP A 232 -0.08 -27.13 -6.77
C ASP A 232 -0.90 -26.96 -5.49
N LYS A 233 -0.68 -27.79 -4.47
CA LYS A 233 -1.41 -27.75 -3.20
C LYS A 233 -0.97 -26.61 -2.28
N ALA A 234 0.11 -25.91 -2.60
CA ALA A 234 0.57 -24.73 -1.87
C ALA A 234 -0.38 -23.54 -2.10
N ARG A 235 -0.39 -22.60 -1.16
CA ARG A 235 -1.32 -21.44 -1.17
C ARG A 235 -0.89 -20.40 -2.20
N GLY A 236 -1.84 -19.93 -3.01
CA GLY A 236 -1.63 -18.80 -3.94
C GLY A 236 -1.59 -17.44 -3.26
N MET A 237 -1.26 -16.41 -4.03
CA MET A 237 -1.17 -15.03 -3.55
C MET A 237 -2.52 -14.40 -3.19
N ALA A 238 -3.61 -14.86 -3.78
CA ALA A 238 -4.96 -14.36 -3.58
C ALA A 238 -5.98 -15.48 -3.79
N ASP A 239 -6.99 -15.53 -2.94
CA ASP A 239 -8.13 -16.46 -3.01
C ASP A 239 -9.22 -15.86 -3.91
N LEU A 240 -8.94 -15.84 -5.22
CA LEU A 240 -9.83 -15.29 -6.24
C LEU A 240 -10.84 -16.35 -6.71
N PRO A 241 -12.05 -15.93 -7.15
CA PRO A 241 -13.02 -16.83 -7.73
C PRO A 241 -12.48 -17.47 -9.02
N GLU A 242 -13.00 -18.64 -9.34
CA GLU A 242 -12.69 -19.32 -10.60
C GLU A 242 -13.13 -18.45 -11.80
N LEU A 243 -12.25 -18.38 -12.80
CA LEU A 243 -12.56 -17.75 -14.08
C LEU A 243 -12.95 -18.82 -15.08
N VAL A 244 -14.12 -18.69 -15.68
CA VAL A 244 -14.60 -19.61 -16.72
C VAL A 244 -14.19 -19.15 -18.12
N GLU A 245 -13.79 -17.90 -18.29
CA GLU A 245 -13.33 -17.34 -19.56
C GLU A 245 -12.02 -16.55 -19.37
N LEU A 246 -11.07 -16.74 -20.27
CA LEU A 246 -9.78 -16.04 -20.23
C LEU A 246 -9.93 -14.53 -20.47
N SER A 247 -11.00 -14.09 -21.13
CA SER A 247 -11.34 -12.68 -21.33
C SER A 247 -11.63 -11.93 -20.04
N ALA A 248 -12.07 -12.62 -18.97
CA ALA A 248 -12.31 -12.06 -17.65
C ALA A 248 -11.02 -11.89 -16.81
N ALA A 249 -9.87 -12.34 -17.33
CA ALA A 249 -8.62 -12.22 -16.62
C ALA A 249 -8.17 -10.76 -16.43
N GLN A 250 -7.81 -10.38 -15.19
CA GLN A 250 -7.24 -9.07 -14.90
C GLN A 250 -5.91 -8.89 -15.65
N ARG A 251 -5.85 -7.89 -16.52
CA ARG A 251 -4.62 -7.52 -17.24
C ARG A 251 -3.76 -6.60 -16.41
N LEU A 252 -2.43 -6.74 -16.55
CA LEU A 252 -1.44 -5.96 -15.84
C LEU A 252 -0.48 -5.31 -16.83
N THR A 253 0.01 -4.12 -16.48
CA THR A 253 1.11 -3.45 -17.20
C THR A 253 2.36 -3.50 -16.35
N ILE A 254 3.36 -4.27 -16.77
CA ILE A 254 4.67 -4.33 -16.09
C ILE A 254 5.41 -3.00 -16.33
N THR A 255 5.74 -2.30 -15.25
CA THR A 255 6.46 -1.01 -15.30
C THR A 255 7.94 -1.14 -14.96
N ASP A 256 8.31 -2.15 -14.17
CA ASP A 256 9.71 -2.46 -13.84
C ASP A 256 9.89 -3.95 -13.60
N ARG A 257 11.03 -4.47 -14.03
CA ARG A 257 11.44 -5.85 -13.78
C ARG A 257 12.94 -5.94 -13.63
N ARG A 258 13.42 -6.44 -12.49
CA ARG A 258 14.86 -6.58 -12.23
C ARG A 258 15.16 -7.71 -11.26
N MET A 259 16.42 -8.16 -11.25
CA MET A 259 16.92 -9.07 -10.24
C MET A 259 17.24 -8.31 -8.95
N VAL A 260 16.92 -8.93 -7.81
CA VAL A 260 17.27 -8.47 -6.45
C VAL A 260 17.83 -9.68 -5.71
N GLY A 261 19.17 -9.78 -5.68
CA GLY A 261 19.83 -11.03 -5.32
C GLY A 261 19.48 -12.13 -6.33
N VAL A 262 18.98 -13.25 -5.81
CA VAL A 262 18.54 -14.41 -6.61
C VAL A 262 17.08 -14.33 -7.05
N ASP A 263 16.31 -13.40 -6.49
CA ASP A 263 14.89 -13.24 -6.75
C ASP A 263 14.64 -12.21 -7.86
N GLN A 264 13.53 -12.36 -8.57
CA GLN A 264 13.05 -11.34 -9.50
C GLN A 264 12.03 -10.42 -8.81
N ARG A 265 12.28 -9.09 -8.87
CA ARG A 265 11.28 -8.09 -8.50
C ARG A 265 10.52 -7.62 -9.73
N ILE A 266 9.19 -7.58 -9.63
CA ILE A 266 8.30 -7.10 -10.68
C ILE A 266 7.40 -6.01 -10.07
N LEU A 267 7.30 -4.85 -10.73
CA LEU A 267 6.26 -3.86 -10.50
C LEU A 267 5.26 -3.93 -11.65
N ALA A 268 3.98 -3.98 -11.32
CA ALA A 268 2.92 -4.04 -12.32
C ALA A 268 1.71 -3.21 -11.88
N LEU A 269 1.21 -2.36 -12.78
CA LEU A 269 -0.03 -1.62 -12.59
C LEU A 269 -1.24 -2.50 -12.93
N LEU A 270 -2.30 -2.35 -12.15
CA LEU A 270 -3.62 -2.89 -12.48
C LEU A 270 -4.33 -1.90 -13.41
N ASN A 271 -4.82 -2.43 -14.55
CA ASN A 271 -5.52 -1.65 -15.59
C ASN A 271 -7.03 -1.62 -15.30
#